data_9be9f420de347b952a1d61dccab8b250
#
_entry.id   9be9f420de347b952a1d61dccab8b250
#
_cell.length_a   1.000
_cell.length_b   1.000
_cell.length_c   1.000
_cell.angle_alpha   90.00
_cell.angle_beta   90.00
_cell.angle_gamma   90.00
#
_symmetry.space_group_name_H-M   'P 1'
#
loop_
_entity.id
_entity.type
_entity.pdbx_description
1 polymer ?
#
loop_
_entity_poly.entity_id
_entity_poly.type
_entity_poly.pdbx_seq_one_letter_code
_entity_poly.pdbx_strand_id
1 'polypeptide(L)'
;MAINFLQVIFWRALCSIALPLLLVGCISSQPFPEGPVLAQPIPTPGIRVPKVGQEWVYQVRNVFNQEIIDTVTEKVVSVGDVIRIQRIGVKAGLLPDEIQSPWGYVLQDPHWSPSQKFQQPIPLWPLQLQVGWNGFYKSRYEVLSNPGSSFYWGLNMTALGWEQVSSPAGRFATLHYHNEIPYFESSDLFRVMNIREEDVWFSPEIGRWVIRRGSGRYITPGVFWSNAYWEDYWQWELVSWK
;
A
#
# COMPACT_ATOMS: atom_id res chain seq x y z
N MET A 1 16.90 38.12 54.61
CA MET A 1 16.97 37.44 53.29
C MET A 1 16.03 36.24 53.32
N ALA A 2 14.72 36.46 53.04
CA ALA A 2 13.69 35.45 53.11
C ALA A 2 13.29 35.14 51.67
N ILE A 3 13.78 34.01 51.14
CA ILE A 3 13.39 33.48 49.85
C ILE A 3 12.00 32.88 50.03
N ASN A 4 11.02 33.43 49.29
CA ASN A 4 9.61 33.08 49.38
C ASN A 4 9.36 31.58 49.13
N PHE A 5 9.02 30.85 50.19
CA PHE A 5 8.65 29.43 50.18
C PHE A 5 7.49 29.13 49.22
N LEU A 6 6.66 30.11 48.89
CA LEU A 6 5.56 30.00 47.93
C LEU A 6 6.03 29.81 46.46
N GLN A 7 7.18 30.38 46.07
CA GLN A 7 7.66 30.22 44.67
C GLN A 7 8.15 28.80 44.37
N VAL A 8 8.70 28.12 45.35
CA VAL A 8 9.23 26.74 45.20
C VAL A 8 8.06 25.72 45.07
N ILE A 9 6.95 25.99 45.73
CA ILE A 9 5.75 25.13 45.65
C ILE A 9 5.05 25.29 44.30
N PHE A 10 5.01 26.52 43.78
CA PHE A 10 4.38 26.79 42.45
C PHE A 10 5.15 26.16 41.31
N TRP A 11 6.49 26.18 41.34
CA TRP A 11 7.32 25.54 40.31
C TRP A 11 7.24 23.99 40.36
N ARG A 12 7.15 23.42 41.55
CA ARG A 12 6.98 21.94 41.70
C ARG A 12 5.61 21.46 41.22
N ALA A 13 4.55 22.24 41.44
CA ALA A 13 3.21 21.92 40.95
C ALA A 13 3.11 22.02 39.40
N LEU A 14 3.76 23.03 38.78
CA LEU A 14 3.80 23.14 37.31
C LEU A 14 4.57 22.00 36.64
N CYS A 15 5.71 21.57 37.19
CA CYS A 15 6.46 20.44 36.65
C CYS A 15 5.71 19.11 36.80
N SER A 16 4.88 18.92 37.82
CA SER A 16 4.11 17.71 38.04
C SER A 16 2.88 17.56 37.11
N ILE A 17 2.36 18.70 36.61
CA ILE A 17 1.23 18.71 35.68
C ILE A 17 1.70 18.61 34.21
N ALA A 18 2.91 19.07 33.89
CA ALA A 18 3.46 19.03 32.54
C ALA A 18 3.96 17.63 32.14
N LEU A 19 4.36 16.77 33.09
CA LEU A 19 4.89 15.45 32.81
C LEU A 19 3.88 14.45 32.23
N PRO A 20 2.61 14.37 32.66
CA PRO A 20 1.64 13.46 32.08
C PRO A 20 1.12 13.90 30.69
N LEU A 21 1.24 15.18 30.33
CA LEU A 21 0.83 15.67 28.99
C LEU A 21 1.82 15.30 27.87
N LEU A 22 3.06 14.93 28.20
CA LEU A 22 4.07 14.48 27.23
C LEU A 22 3.97 13.00 26.89
N LEU A 23 3.17 12.21 27.62
CA LEU A 23 3.00 10.77 27.38
C LEU A 23 1.83 10.43 26.44
N VAL A 24 1.06 11.42 25.98
CA VAL A 24 -0.08 11.19 25.06
C VAL A 24 0.33 11.22 23.58
N GLY A 25 1.61 11.35 23.28
CA GLY A 25 2.15 11.65 21.95
C GLY A 25 2.51 10.47 21.04
N CYS A 26 2.16 9.24 21.38
CA CYS A 26 2.33 8.10 20.47
C CYS A 26 0.99 7.43 20.18
N ILE A 27 0.08 8.16 19.56
CA ILE A 27 -1.00 7.51 18.81
C ILE A 27 -0.34 7.04 17.53
N SER A 28 -0.02 5.75 17.45
CA SER A 28 0.27 5.14 16.16
C SER A 28 -0.93 5.44 15.27
N SER A 29 -0.73 6.17 14.20
CA SER A 29 -1.77 6.42 13.21
C SER A 29 -2.04 5.12 12.46
N GLN A 30 -2.76 4.20 13.10
CA GLN A 30 -3.34 3.11 12.35
C GLN A 30 -4.33 3.72 11.35
N PRO A 31 -4.29 3.32 10.08
CA PRO A 31 -5.23 3.82 9.10
C PRO A 31 -6.66 3.55 9.59
N PHE A 32 -7.52 4.55 9.48
CA PHE A 32 -8.92 4.41 9.85
C PHE A 32 -9.59 3.38 8.92
N PRO A 33 -10.49 2.52 9.43
CA PRO A 33 -11.22 1.58 8.60
C PRO A 33 -12.08 2.31 7.56
N GLU A 34 -12.12 1.78 6.33
CA GLU A 34 -12.95 2.31 5.23
C GLU A 34 -14.43 2.01 5.42
N GLY A 35 -14.75 1.09 6.30
CA GLY A 35 -16.13 0.69 6.56
C GLY A 35 -16.29 -0.03 7.89
N PRO A 36 -17.49 -0.55 8.17
CA PRO A 36 -17.76 -1.30 9.39
C PRO A 36 -16.81 -2.49 9.54
N VAL A 37 -16.20 -2.61 10.72
CA VAL A 37 -15.35 -3.74 11.07
C VAL A 37 -16.20 -5.02 11.12
N LEU A 38 -15.67 -6.08 10.50
CA LEU A 38 -16.27 -7.40 10.49
C LEU A 38 -15.50 -8.36 11.40
N ALA A 39 -16.18 -9.35 11.93
CA ALA A 39 -15.53 -10.49 12.56
C ALA A 39 -14.71 -11.27 11.51
N GLN A 40 -13.63 -11.91 11.96
CA GLN A 40 -12.86 -12.83 11.11
C GLN A 40 -13.79 -13.92 10.58
N PRO A 41 -13.90 -14.15 9.26
CA PRO A 41 -14.69 -15.22 8.71
C PRO A 41 -14.20 -16.61 9.13
N ILE A 42 -15.14 -17.49 9.51
CA ILE A 42 -14.87 -18.89 9.83
C ILE A 42 -15.87 -19.77 9.05
N PRO A 43 -15.38 -20.64 8.15
CA PRO A 43 -13.99 -20.85 7.74
C PRO A 43 -13.41 -19.64 6.99
N THR A 44 -12.07 -19.57 6.93
CA THR A 44 -11.38 -18.58 6.09
C THR A 44 -11.82 -18.73 4.62
N PRO A 45 -12.25 -17.65 3.95
CA PRO A 45 -12.73 -17.74 2.58
C PRO A 45 -11.61 -18.10 1.60
N GLY A 46 -11.92 -18.94 0.62
CA GLY A 46 -11.03 -19.23 -0.50
C GLY A 46 -10.92 -18.03 -1.43
N ILE A 47 -9.72 -17.80 -1.97
CA ILE A 47 -9.48 -16.74 -2.94
C ILE A 47 -9.94 -17.20 -4.32
N ARG A 48 -10.74 -16.39 -5.01
CA ARG A 48 -11.17 -16.67 -6.39
C ARG A 48 -9.95 -16.86 -7.29
N VAL A 49 -9.92 -17.96 -7.99
CA VAL A 49 -8.91 -18.26 -9.00
C VAL A 49 -9.22 -17.48 -10.29
N PRO A 50 -8.22 -16.87 -10.95
CA PRO A 50 -8.45 -16.08 -12.14
C PRO A 50 -8.87 -16.94 -13.33
N LYS A 51 -9.70 -16.38 -14.19
CA LYS A 51 -10.13 -17.01 -15.46
C LYS A 51 -9.87 -16.06 -16.62
N VAL A 52 -9.50 -16.60 -17.77
CA VAL A 52 -9.35 -15.79 -18.99
C VAL A 52 -10.67 -15.07 -19.28
N GLY A 53 -10.58 -13.77 -19.56
CA GLY A 53 -11.73 -12.91 -19.78
C GLY A 53 -12.26 -12.23 -18.52
N GLN A 54 -11.81 -12.61 -17.33
CA GLN A 54 -12.16 -11.89 -16.08
C GLN A 54 -11.60 -10.47 -16.14
N GLU A 55 -12.42 -9.50 -15.70
CA GLU A 55 -12.09 -8.09 -15.77
C GLU A 55 -12.39 -7.39 -14.44
N TRP A 56 -11.53 -6.42 -14.11
CA TRP A 56 -11.75 -5.43 -13.05
C TRP A 56 -11.54 -4.04 -13.64
N VAL A 57 -12.44 -3.13 -13.36
CA VAL A 57 -12.33 -1.73 -13.79
C VAL A 57 -12.12 -0.87 -12.56
N TYR A 58 -11.06 -0.09 -12.58
CA TYR A 58 -10.67 0.80 -11.50
C TYR A 58 -10.71 2.25 -11.92
N GLN A 59 -11.22 3.11 -11.05
CA GLN A 59 -10.98 4.53 -11.11
C GLN A 59 -9.74 4.85 -10.30
N VAL A 60 -8.76 5.51 -10.92
CA VAL A 60 -7.52 5.96 -10.28
C VAL A 60 -7.60 7.44 -10.02
N ARG A 61 -7.39 7.86 -8.78
CA ARG A 61 -7.41 9.28 -8.38
C ARG A 61 -6.18 9.68 -7.59
N ASN A 62 -5.81 10.95 -7.70
CA ASN A 62 -4.87 11.58 -6.80
C ASN A 62 -5.60 11.93 -5.50
N VAL A 63 -5.10 11.45 -4.35
CA VAL A 63 -5.76 11.64 -3.06
C VAL A 63 -5.61 13.08 -2.54
N PHE A 64 -4.56 13.81 -2.95
CA PHE A 64 -4.36 15.19 -2.50
C PHE A 64 -5.40 16.17 -3.05
N ASN A 65 -5.74 16.04 -4.32
CA ASN A 65 -6.64 16.98 -5.01
C ASN A 65 -7.94 16.34 -5.49
N GLN A 66 -8.14 15.03 -5.24
CA GLN A 66 -9.30 14.23 -5.67
C GLN A 66 -9.49 14.13 -7.18
N GLU A 67 -8.51 14.54 -7.97
CA GLU A 67 -8.56 14.46 -9.42
C GLU A 67 -8.54 13.01 -9.91
N ILE A 68 -9.44 12.68 -10.85
CA ILE A 68 -9.43 11.39 -11.54
C ILE A 68 -8.31 11.39 -12.57
N ILE A 69 -7.27 10.61 -12.27
CA ILE A 69 -6.10 10.44 -13.16
C ILE A 69 -6.51 9.64 -14.38
N ASP A 70 -7.12 8.46 -14.17
CA ASP A 70 -7.56 7.57 -15.25
C ASP A 70 -8.66 6.62 -14.77
N THR A 71 -9.26 5.91 -15.73
CA THR A 71 -10.06 4.70 -15.50
C THR A 71 -9.39 3.55 -16.21
N VAL A 72 -8.95 2.54 -15.45
CA VAL A 72 -8.13 1.44 -15.97
C VAL A 72 -8.90 0.13 -15.92
N THR A 73 -8.97 -0.55 -17.07
CA THR A 73 -9.46 -1.92 -17.17
C THR A 73 -8.30 -2.88 -17.05
N GLU A 74 -8.38 -3.81 -16.12
CA GLU A 74 -7.46 -4.92 -15.91
C GLU A 74 -8.15 -6.21 -16.31
N LYS A 75 -7.63 -6.90 -17.33
CA LYS A 75 -8.24 -8.09 -17.93
C LYS A 75 -7.28 -9.28 -17.94
N VAL A 76 -7.70 -10.40 -17.41
CA VAL A 76 -6.96 -11.66 -17.51
C VAL A 76 -6.99 -12.13 -18.95
N VAL A 77 -5.83 -12.15 -19.62
CA VAL A 77 -5.68 -12.56 -21.02
C VAL A 77 -5.04 -13.93 -21.17
N SER A 78 -4.31 -14.42 -20.15
CA SER A 78 -3.81 -15.80 -20.11
C SER A 78 -3.72 -16.31 -18.68
N VAL A 79 -3.94 -17.63 -18.52
CA VAL A 79 -3.78 -18.38 -17.27
C VAL A 79 -3.03 -19.67 -17.60
N GLY A 80 -1.90 -19.89 -16.97
CA GLY A 80 -1.00 -21.03 -17.14
C GLY A 80 0.12 -20.93 -16.11
N ASP A 81 1.33 -21.31 -16.47
CA ASP A 81 2.53 -21.13 -15.63
C ASP A 81 2.75 -19.66 -15.29
N VAL A 82 2.30 -18.79 -16.18
CA VAL A 82 2.28 -17.35 -16.02
C VAL A 82 0.86 -16.84 -16.25
N ILE A 83 0.38 -16.02 -15.34
CA ILE A 83 -0.88 -15.30 -15.43
C ILE A 83 -0.59 -13.90 -15.91
N ARG A 84 -1.19 -13.50 -17.04
CA ARG A 84 -1.03 -12.17 -17.61
C ARG A 84 -2.33 -11.39 -17.47
N ILE A 85 -2.22 -10.19 -16.90
CA ILE A 85 -3.31 -9.23 -16.77
C ILE A 85 -2.96 -8.02 -17.63
N GLN A 86 -3.67 -7.88 -18.75
CA GLN A 86 -3.57 -6.73 -19.64
C GLN A 86 -4.24 -5.52 -18.99
N ARG A 87 -3.64 -4.34 -19.16
CA ARG A 87 -4.13 -3.10 -18.57
C ARG A 87 -4.34 -2.04 -19.64
N ILE A 88 -5.52 -1.42 -19.63
CA ILE A 88 -5.89 -0.39 -20.61
C ILE A 88 -6.51 0.78 -19.84
N GLY A 89 -5.87 1.94 -19.90
CA GLY A 89 -6.39 3.20 -19.40
C GLY A 89 -7.26 3.91 -20.44
N VAL A 90 -8.31 4.58 -20.01
CA VAL A 90 -9.16 5.40 -20.90
C VAL A 90 -8.36 6.57 -21.48
N LYS A 91 -7.54 7.22 -20.63
CA LYS A 91 -6.70 8.35 -21.06
C LYS A 91 -5.32 7.88 -21.54
N ALA A 92 -4.70 6.96 -20.84
CA ALA A 92 -3.32 6.53 -21.10
C ALA A 92 -3.21 5.49 -22.23
N GLY A 93 -4.32 4.83 -22.64
CA GLY A 93 -4.28 3.74 -23.62
C GLY A 93 -3.67 2.46 -23.04
N LEU A 94 -2.88 1.73 -23.84
CA LEU A 94 -2.24 0.51 -23.42
C LEU A 94 -1.16 0.78 -22.37
N LEU A 95 -1.31 0.14 -21.22
CA LEU A 95 -0.39 0.22 -20.09
C LEU A 95 0.46 -1.07 -20.00
N PRO A 96 1.59 -1.06 -19.28
CA PRO A 96 2.32 -2.28 -19.01
C PRO A 96 1.45 -3.32 -18.31
N ASP A 97 1.58 -4.58 -18.74
CA ASP A 97 0.85 -5.71 -18.16
C ASP A 97 1.32 -6.00 -16.74
N GLU A 98 0.42 -6.52 -15.90
CA GLU A 98 0.79 -7.20 -14.68
C GLU A 98 1.02 -8.68 -14.98
N ILE A 99 2.12 -9.23 -14.44
CA ILE A 99 2.50 -10.64 -14.59
C ILE A 99 2.59 -11.29 -13.21
N GLN A 100 1.92 -12.43 -13.06
CA GLN A 100 1.95 -13.21 -11.83
C GLN A 100 2.39 -14.66 -12.10
N SER A 101 3.05 -15.28 -11.11
CA SER A 101 3.36 -16.72 -11.12
C SER A 101 3.80 -17.16 -9.71
N PRO A 102 3.00 -17.99 -9.01
CA PRO A 102 1.60 -18.32 -9.30
C PRO A 102 0.64 -17.17 -8.99
N TRP A 103 -0.68 -17.42 -9.05
CA TRP A 103 -1.70 -16.44 -8.65
C TRP A 103 -1.46 -15.92 -7.25
N GLY A 104 -1.46 -14.58 -7.12
CA GLY A 104 -1.14 -13.89 -5.88
C GLY A 104 0.34 -13.56 -5.69
N TYR A 105 1.20 -13.95 -6.63
CA TYR A 105 2.63 -13.61 -6.60
C TYR A 105 3.02 -12.84 -7.85
N VAL A 106 3.34 -11.56 -7.69
CA VAL A 106 3.67 -10.67 -8.79
C VAL A 106 5.13 -10.81 -9.21
N LEU A 107 5.35 -10.99 -10.50
CA LEU A 107 6.65 -10.93 -11.17
C LEU A 107 6.88 -9.58 -11.85
N GLN A 108 5.79 -8.94 -12.32
CA GLN A 108 5.83 -7.62 -12.91
C GLN A 108 4.69 -6.79 -12.35
N ASP A 109 5.05 -5.74 -11.61
CA ASP A 109 4.09 -4.80 -11.02
C ASP A 109 4.12 -3.46 -11.78
N PRO A 110 3.05 -3.13 -12.50
CA PRO A 110 2.94 -1.88 -13.23
C PRO A 110 2.20 -0.78 -12.46
N HIS A 111 1.79 -1.00 -11.21
CA HIS A 111 0.98 -0.04 -10.44
C HIS A 111 1.80 1.11 -9.87
N TRP A 112 3.11 0.90 -9.71
CA TRP A 112 4.04 1.94 -9.34
C TRP A 112 4.73 2.54 -10.57
N SER A 113 5.12 3.80 -10.49
CA SER A 113 5.93 4.46 -11.51
C SER A 113 7.37 4.60 -10.99
N PRO A 114 8.37 4.14 -11.76
CA PRO A 114 8.27 3.32 -12.96
C PRO A 114 7.84 1.87 -12.70
N SER A 115 7.27 1.21 -13.73
CA SER A 115 6.84 -0.20 -13.65
C SER A 115 8.03 -1.13 -13.38
N GLN A 116 7.83 -2.12 -12.53
CA GLN A 116 8.88 -2.94 -11.94
C GLN A 116 8.74 -4.41 -12.35
N LYS A 117 9.88 -5.07 -12.57
CA LYS A 117 9.97 -6.51 -12.78
C LYS A 117 10.85 -7.12 -11.70
N PHE A 118 10.32 -8.07 -10.95
CA PHE A 118 11.00 -8.70 -9.82
C PHE A 118 11.77 -9.94 -10.24
N GLN A 119 12.95 -10.15 -9.63
CA GLN A 119 13.74 -11.37 -9.83
C GLN A 119 13.11 -12.56 -9.11
N GLN A 120 12.48 -12.33 -7.96
CA GLN A 120 11.70 -13.32 -7.22
C GLN A 120 10.28 -12.77 -7.02
N PRO A 121 9.25 -13.61 -7.22
CA PRO A 121 7.87 -13.18 -7.07
C PRO A 121 7.59 -12.65 -5.67
N ILE A 122 6.78 -11.60 -5.58
CA ILE A 122 6.37 -10.95 -4.33
C ILE A 122 4.88 -11.20 -4.11
N PRO A 123 4.44 -11.60 -2.90
CA PRO A 123 3.01 -11.78 -2.63
C PRO A 123 2.26 -10.45 -2.74
N LEU A 124 1.07 -10.51 -3.36
CA LEU A 124 0.15 -9.38 -3.51
C LEU A 124 -0.82 -9.24 -2.34
N TRP A 125 -0.97 -10.29 -1.53
CA TRP A 125 -1.84 -10.32 -0.34
C TRP A 125 -1.26 -11.26 0.71
N PRO A 126 -1.73 -11.18 1.98
CA PRO A 126 -1.30 -12.07 3.06
C PRO A 126 -1.46 -13.55 2.69
N LEU A 127 -0.44 -14.37 2.96
CA LEU A 127 -0.50 -15.81 2.71
C LEU A 127 -1.58 -16.51 3.55
N GLN A 128 -1.91 -15.92 4.69
CA GLN A 128 -3.03 -16.33 5.53
C GLN A 128 -3.96 -15.12 5.68
N LEU A 129 -5.22 -15.29 5.31
CA LEU A 129 -6.24 -14.23 5.43
C LEU A 129 -6.73 -14.14 6.88
N GLN A 130 -5.81 -13.91 7.80
CA GLN A 130 -6.03 -13.87 9.24
C GLN A 130 -5.55 -12.54 9.82
N VAL A 131 -6.37 -11.94 10.67
CA VAL A 131 -6.02 -10.71 11.40
C VAL A 131 -4.75 -10.93 12.23
N GLY A 132 -3.85 -9.95 12.18
CA GLY A 132 -2.57 -10.02 12.89
C GLY A 132 -1.47 -10.83 12.16
N TRP A 133 -1.79 -11.45 11.01
CA TRP A 133 -0.76 -12.07 10.18
C TRP A 133 0.25 -11.02 9.72
N ASN A 134 1.54 -11.36 9.77
CA ASN A 134 2.63 -10.52 9.32
C ASN A 134 3.61 -11.32 8.46
N GLY A 135 4.12 -10.72 7.40
CA GLY A 135 5.11 -11.33 6.52
C GLY A 135 6.15 -10.33 6.05
N PHE A 136 7.40 -10.79 5.95
CA PHE A 136 8.50 -10.00 5.41
C PHE A 136 9.11 -10.70 4.20
N TYR A 137 9.22 -9.96 3.08
CA TYR A 137 9.73 -10.47 1.81
C TYR A 137 10.83 -9.56 1.29
N LYS A 138 11.77 -10.15 0.57
CA LYS A 138 12.85 -9.44 -0.11
C LYS A 138 12.93 -9.90 -1.54
N SER A 139 13.18 -8.96 -2.44
CA SER A 139 13.50 -9.24 -3.83
C SER A 139 14.46 -8.19 -4.37
N ARG A 140 14.79 -8.33 -5.62
CA ARG A 140 15.40 -7.28 -6.43
C ARG A 140 14.48 -7.00 -7.60
N TYR A 141 14.47 -5.76 -8.06
CA TYR A 141 13.67 -5.38 -9.21
C TYR A 141 14.53 -4.67 -10.28
N GLU A 142 14.04 -4.76 -11.49
CA GLU A 142 14.48 -3.98 -12.65
C GLU A 142 13.33 -3.08 -13.08
N VAL A 143 13.66 -1.91 -13.62
CA VAL A 143 12.69 -1.01 -14.24
C VAL A 143 12.46 -1.46 -15.67
N LEU A 144 11.18 -1.62 -16.08
CA LEU A 144 10.85 -2.10 -17.43
C LEU A 144 11.42 -1.22 -18.55
N SER A 145 11.47 0.09 -18.33
CA SER A 145 12.02 1.05 -19.30
C SER A 145 13.55 1.12 -19.32
N ASN A 146 14.24 0.51 -18.33
CA ASN A 146 15.71 0.51 -18.24
C ASN A 146 16.19 -0.83 -17.66
N PRO A 147 16.12 -1.92 -18.43
CA PRO A 147 16.53 -3.24 -17.99
C PRO A 147 18.05 -3.34 -17.79
N GLY A 148 18.49 -4.31 -16.98
CA GLY A 148 19.89 -4.62 -16.73
C GLY A 148 20.47 -4.04 -15.44
N SER A 149 19.78 -3.13 -14.78
CA SER A 149 20.13 -2.66 -13.42
C SER A 149 19.16 -3.23 -12.40
N SER A 150 19.71 -3.79 -11.31
CA SER A 150 18.91 -4.50 -10.31
C SER A 150 18.98 -3.81 -8.95
N PHE A 151 17.85 -3.46 -8.38
CA PHE A 151 17.71 -2.66 -7.16
C PHE A 151 17.04 -3.45 -6.05
N TYR A 152 17.29 -3.07 -4.81
CA TYR A 152 16.67 -3.69 -3.64
C TYR A 152 15.18 -3.34 -3.55
N TRP A 153 14.40 -4.34 -3.15
CA TRP A 153 12.99 -4.22 -2.80
C TRP A 153 12.70 -5.05 -1.54
N GLY A 154 12.10 -4.43 -0.54
CA GLY A 154 11.56 -5.09 0.65
C GLY A 154 10.06 -4.92 0.74
N LEU A 155 9.39 -5.82 1.42
CA LEU A 155 7.96 -5.74 1.68
C LEU A 155 7.69 -6.26 3.10
N ASN A 156 7.21 -5.40 3.98
CA ASN A 156 6.55 -5.75 5.23
C ASN A 156 5.04 -5.69 5.00
N MET A 157 4.34 -6.79 5.20
CA MET A 157 2.90 -6.87 5.01
C MET A 157 2.23 -7.27 6.32
N THR A 158 1.23 -6.53 6.77
CA THR A 158 0.51 -6.78 8.03
C THR A 158 -0.99 -6.76 7.79
N ALA A 159 -1.69 -7.86 8.10
CA ALA A 159 -3.13 -7.94 8.05
C ALA A 159 -3.75 -7.27 9.28
N LEU A 160 -4.52 -6.21 9.07
CA LEU A 160 -5.05 -5.34 10.13
C LEU A 160 -6.42 -5.79 10.61
N GLY A 161 -7.34 -6.14 9.69
CA GLY A 161 -8.72 -6.46 10.07
C GLY A 161 -9.60 -6.79 8.88
N TRP A 162 -10.79 -7.31 9.17
CA TRP A 162 -11.84 -7.48 8.17
C TRP A 162 -12.81 -6.31 8.24
N GLU A 163 -13.16 -5.80 7.05
CA GLU A 163 -14.02 -4.62 6.90
C GLU A 163 -15.04 -4.83 5.78
N GLN A 164 -16.23 -4.23 5.93
CA GLN A 164 -17.21 -4.16 4.86
C GLN A 164 -16.96 -2.89 4.04
N VAL A 165 -16.36 -3.02 2.89
CA VAL A 165 -16.08 -1.89 2.00
C VAL A 165 -17.16 -1.76 0.93
N SER A 166 -17.58 -0.53 0.68
CA SER A 166 -18.51 -0.17 -0.40
C SER A 166 -17.77 0.56 -1.51
N SER A 167 -18.01 0.15 -2.76
CA SER A 167 -17.51 0.81 -3.96
C SER A 167 -18.64 0.91 -5.00
N PRO A 168 -18.46 1.58 -6.13
CA PRO A 168 -19.43 1.57 -7.22
C PRO A 168 -19.76 0.15 -7.73
N ALA A 169 -18.83 -0.81 -7.58
CA ALA A 169 -19.02 -2.21 -7.97
C ALA A 169 -19.89 -3.02 -6.99
N GLY A 170 -20.19 -2.50 -5.81
CA GLY A 170 -20.98 -3.19 -4.79
C GLY A 170 -20.38 -3.11 -3.38
N ARG A 171 -20.82 -4.04 -2.51
CA ARG A 171 -20.32 -4.19 -1.15
C ARG A 171 -19.56 -5.49 -1.02
N PHE A 172 -18.39 -5.43 -0.39
CA PHE A 172 -17.45 -6.55 -0.30
C PHE A 172 -16.98 -6.73 1.14
N ALA A 173 -16.89 -7.98 1.58
CA ALA A 173 -16.10 -8.31 2.76
C ALA A 173 -14.62 -8.34 2.32
N THR A 174 -13.81 -7.51 2.96
CA THR A 174 -12.39 -7.33 2.60
C THR A 174 -11.48 -7.55 3.80
N LEU A 175 -10.32 -8.13 3.54
CA LEU A 175 -9.20 -8.09 4.47
C LEU A 175 -8.41 -6.81 4.20
N HIS A 176 -8.37 -5.90 5.17
CA HIS A 176 -7.50 -4.74 5.15
C HIS A 176 -6.11 -5.16 5.58
N TYR A 177 -5.10 -4.87 4.77
CA TYR A 177 -3.70 -5.04 5.13
C TYR A 177 -2.88 -3.83 4.72
N HIS A 178 -1.82 -3.61 5.46
CA HIS A 178 -0.84 -2.55 5.26
C HIS A 178 0.47 -3.11 4.76
N ASN A 179 1.05 -2.46 3.77
CA ASN A 179 2.36 -2.73 3.22
C ASN A 179 3.30 -1.57 3.52
N GLU A 180 4.47 -1.87 4.05
CA GLU A 180 5.61 -0.97 4.10
C GLU A 180 6.69 -1.50 3.16
N ILE A 181 7.12 -0.69 2.21
CA ILE A 181 7.97 -1.10 1.09
C ILE A 181 9.24 -0.24 1.07
N PRO A 182 10.31 -0.64 1.79
CA PRO A 182 11.63 -0.03 1.62
C PRO A 182 12.25 -0.46 0.28
N TYR A 183 12.73 0.49 -0.51
CA TYR A 183 13.32 0.20 -1.81
C TYR A 183 14.46 1.16 -2.16
N PHE A 184 15.29 0.79 -3.15
CA PHE A 184 16.25 1.70 -3.77
C PHE A 184 15.64 2.32 -5.02
N GLU A 185 15.70 3.64 -5.12
CA GLU A 185 15.29 4.35 -6.33
C GLU A 185 16.32 4.12 -7.46
N SER A 186 15.79 3.81 -8.64
CA SER A 186 16.62 3.46 -9.81
C SER A 186 17.01 4.65 -10.68
N SER A 187 16.24 5.74 -10.62
CA SER A 187 16.40 6.90 -11.50
C SER A 187 17.14 8.05 -10.84
N ASP A 188 17.19 8.10 -9.52
CA ASP A 188 17.80 9.17 -8.75
C ASP A 188 18.58 8.62 -7.55
N LEU A 189 19.89 8.47 -7.72
CA LEU A 189 20.80 7.97 -6.68
C LEU A 189 20.96 8.92 -5.48
N PHE A 190 20.50 10.15 -5.59
CA PHE A 190 20.48 11.08 -4.46
C PHE A 190 19.26 10.87 -3.55
N ARG A 191 18.27 10.12 -4.00
CA ARG A 191 17.12 9.74 -3.17
C ARG A 191 17.54 8.58 -2.26
N VAL A 192 17.49 8.81 -0.96
CA VAL A 192 17.78 7.80 0.06
C VAL A 192 16.59 7.58 0.95
N MET A 193 16.58 6.47 1.70
CA MET A 193 15.50 6.09 2.61
C MET A 193 14.13 6.13 1.92
N ASN A 194 14.07 5.55 0.71
CA ASN A 194 12.80 5.46 -0.01
C ASN A 194 11.92 4.42 0.66
N ILE A 195 10.73 4.84 1.07
CA ILE A 195 9.71 3.98 1.67
C ILE A 195 8.39 4.30 0.99
N ARG A 196 7.71 3.28 0.47
CA ARG A 196 6.32 3.34 0.04
C ARG A 196 5.44 2.65 1.06
N GLU A 197 4.25 3.16 1.21
CA GLU A 197 3.23 2.62 2.10
C GLU A 197 1.96 2.39 1.28
N GLU A 198 1.32 1.24 1.48
CA GLU A 198 0.05 0.91 0.84
C GLU A 198 -0.94 0.40 1.87
N ASP A 199 -2.18 0.84 1.74
CA ASP A 199 -3.34 0.27 2.40
C ASP A 199 -4.21 -0.40 1.35
N VAL A 200 -4.51 -1.68 1.54
CA VAL A 200 -5.20 -2.51 0.56
C VAL A 200 -6.37 -3.22 1.21
N TRP A 201 -7.55 -3.08 0.62
CA TRP A 201 -8.77 -3.78 0.98
C TRP A 201 -9.01 -4.89 -0.04
N PHE A 202 -8.50 -6.06 0.27
CA PHE A 202 -8.56 -7.24 -0.58
C PHE A 202 -9.84 -8.05 -0.36
N SER A 203 -10.58 -8.34 -1.42
CA SER A 203 -11.73 -9.25 -1.38
C SER A 203 -11.41 -10.60 -2.00
N PRO A 204 -11.45 -11.69 -1.21
CA PRO A 204 -11.28 -13.05 -1.74
C PRO A 204 -12.34 -13.42 -2.78
N GLU A 205 -13.56 -12.86 -2.67
CA GLU A 205 -14.68 -13.10 -3.58
C GLU A 205 -14.34 -12.74 -5.03
N ILE A 206 -13.66 -11.61 -5.22
CA ILE A 206 -13.24 -11.15 -6.56
C ILE A 206 -11.80 -11.51 -6.89
N GLY A 207 -11.03 -12.03 -5.90
CA GLY A 207 -9.61 -12.35 -6.03
C GLY A 207 -8.72 -11.13 -6.25
N ARG A 208 -9.16 -9.92 -5.81
CA ARG A 208 -8.49 -8.66 -6.07
C ARG A 208 -8.81 -7.63 -4.98
N TRP A 209 -8.13 -6.49 -4.97
CA TRP A 209 -8.48 -5.38 -4.11
C TRP A 209 -9.76 -4.66 -4.59
N VAL A 210 -10.54 -4.19 -3.63
CA VAL A 210 -11.67 -3.27 -3.86
C VAL A 210 -11.18 -1.83 -3.81
N ILE A 211 -10.28 -1.54 -2.85
CA ILE A 211 -9.55 -0.28 -2.75
C ILE A 211 -8.07 -0.61 -2.53
N ARG A 212 -7.19 0.16 -3.19
CA ARG A 212 -5.75 0.17 -2.94
C ARG A 212 -5.29 1.62 -2.92
N ARG A 213 -4.65 2.05 -1.82
CA ARG A 213 -4.04 3.37 -1.68
C ARG A 213 -2.55 3.22 -1.53
N GLY A 214 -1.79 4.12 -2.15
CA GLY A 214 -0.35 4.11 -2.01
C GLY A 214 0.22 5.51 -2.03
N SER A 215 1.20 5.72 -1.16
CA SER A 215 2.04 6.92 -1.12
C SER A 215 3.49 6.52 -0.90
N GLY A 216 4.41 7.42 -1.22
CA GLY A 216 5.81 7.21 -0.96
C GLY A 216 6.46 8.43 -0.33
N ARG A 217 7.58 8.21 0.33
CA ARG A 217 8.44 9.27 0.87
C ARG A 217 9.91 8.92 0.68
N TYR A 218 10.71 9.95 0.51
CA TYR A 218 12.16 9.80 0.39
C TYR A 218 12.88 11.01 0.98
N ILE A 219 14.16 10.85 1.23
CA ILE A 219 15.04 11.91 1.71
C ILE A 219 16.08 12.20 0.64
N THR A 220 16.32 13.49 0.38
CA THR A 220 17.47 13.94 -0.42
C THR A 220 18.46 14.60 0.52
N PRO A 221 19.68 14.03 0.69
CA PRO A 221 20.72 14.63 1.52
C PRO A 221 21.15 15.99 0.96
N GLY A 222 21.25 16.98 1.82
CA GLY A 222 21.81 18.29 1.50
C GLY A 222 23.12 18.52 2.25
N VAL A 223 23.83 19.58 1.91
CA VAL A 223 25.13 19.92 2.52
C VAL A 223 25.00 20.26 4.02
N PHE A 224 23.91 20.90 4.41
CA PHE A 224 23.67 21.31 5.80
C PHE A 224 22.48 20.63 6.46
N TRP A 225 21.47 20.16 5.66
CA TRP A 225 20.28 19.45 6.13
C TRP A 225 19.73 18.57 5.02
N SER A 226 19.02 17.53 5.44
CA SER A 226 18.30 16.66 4.52
C SER A 226 16.86 17.14 4.37
N ASN A 227 16.32 17.06 3.15
CA ASN A 227 14.93 17.39 2.88
C ASN A 227 14.13 16.09 2.70
N ALA A 228 12.95 16.05 3.32
CA ALA A 228 11.98 14.98 3.10
C ALA A 228 10.99 15.40 2.02
N TYR A 229 10.69 14.48 1.12
CA TYR A 229 9.75 14.67 0.02
C TYR A 229 8.73 13.54 0.02
N TRP A 230 7.56 13.82 -0.56
CA TRP A 230 6.49 12.85 -0.77
C TRP A 230 6.40 12.53 -2.25
N GLU A 231 6.15 11.25 -2.56
CA GLU A 231 5.70 10.81 -3.88
C GLU A 231 4.21 11.07 -4.04
N ASP A 232 3.67 10.80 -5.24
CA ASP A 232 2.25 10.91 -5.50
C ASP A 232 1.46 10.01 -4.53
N TYR A 233 0.34 10.53 -4.05
CA TYR A 233 -0.61 9.78 -3.24
C TYR A 233 -1.82 9.44 -4.11
N TRP A 234 -1.98 8.16 -4.44
CA TRP A 234 -3.02 7.68 -5.34
C TRP A 234 -3.93 6.65 -4.65
N GLN A 235 -5.15 6.55 -5.19
CA GLN A 235 -6.13 5.55 -4.82
C GLN A 235 -6.68 4.88 -6.09
N TRP A 236 -6.73 3.56 -6.05
CA TRP A 236 -7.45 2.69 -6.98
C TRP A 236 -8.73 2.24 -6.32
N GLU A 237 -9.87 2.50 -6.93
CA GLU A 237 -11.19 2.11 -6.43
C GLU A 237 -11.92 1.29 -7.50
N LEU A 238 -12.43 0.12 -7.11
CA LEU A 238 -13.14 -0.78 -8.01
C LEU A 238 -14.49 -0.17 -8.42
N VAL A 239 -14.68 -0.02 -9.74
CA VAL A 239 -15.91 0.54 -10.33
C VAL A 239 -16.83 -0.58 -10.82
N SER A 240 -16.26 -1.64 -11.41
CA SER A 240 -17.00 -2.82 -11.85
C SER A 240 -16.09 -4.03 -11.98
N TRP A 241 -16.65 -5.23 -12.01
CA TRP A 241 -15.93 -6.47 -12.27
C TRP A 241 -16.86 -7.52 -12.90
N LYS A 242 -16.29 -8.49 -13.59
CA LYS A 242 -17.03 -9.64 -14.19
C LYS A 242 -16.12 -10.84 -14.39
#